data_d5acd474cd121c7ea3623e44cbec0689
#
_entry.id   d5acd474cd121c7ea3623e44cbec0689
#
_cell.length_a   1.000
_cell.length_b   1.000
_cell.length_c   1.000
_cell.angle_alpha   90.00
_cell.angle_beta   90.00
_cell.angle_gamma   90.00
#
_symmetry.space_group_name_H-M   'P 1'
#
loop_
_entity.id
_entity.type
_entity.pdbx_description
1 polymer ?
#
loop_
_entity_poly.entity_id
_entity_poly.type
_entity_poly.pdbx_seq_one_letter_code
_entity_poly.pdbx_strand_id
1 'polypeptide(L)'
;MLHSNLAQATNIVLSKEPFTSVERRAVTGLACLYCLRMLGLFMVLPLFAVYAQELAGASTASIGLALGAYGLTQALLQVPLGWLSDRIGRKPVIVGGLCLLICGSLVAAFADTLTELALGRLLQGSGAIASATMALAADYTRVEQRTKASAIIGASIGISFALALVLGPVLAAWGGLSGVFEVTAVMGALGLVVVLLWLPVTPQLTEGGRAHLADRQRLGEALWGPGLGILYGSIFCLHLLLMAAFTAIPAIMSEQVGLPAAQHAWMYLLTLLISLPGVALLIRRRGERQHPRPIIVVTILLAVGGLFLALKANALSTLGVGLVLFFVGFTALETLLPALVSMFAPASLRGTAMGVFSSAQFFGVFSGGIAGGAALQWGGIEALVALLSGLAVVWLAGVWRYARAPVGAF
;
A
#
# COMPACT_ATOMS: atom_id res chain seq x y z
N MET A 1 -19.90 -19.60 -25.12
CA MET A 1 -20.12 -18.57 -24.10
C MET A 1 -18.83 -18.04 -23.42
N LEU A 2 -17.79 -18.87 -23.15
CA LEU A 2 -16.52 -18.39 -22.57
C LEU A 2 -15.70 -17.50 -23.51
N HIS A 3 -15.69 -17.76 -24.82
CA HIS A 3 -14.98 -16.94 -25.80
C HIS A 3 -15.61 -15.55 -26.03
N SER A 4 -16.93 -15.41 -25.88
CA SER A 4 -17.60 -14.12 -25.98
C SER A 4 -17.34 -13.23 -24.76
N ASN A 5 -17.21 -13.82 -23.56
CA ASN A 5 -16.88 -13.08 -22.33
C ASN A 5 -15.40 -12.64 -22.27
N LEU A 6 -14.49 -13.41 -22.87
CA LEU A 6 -13.07 -13.02 -22.99
C LEU A 6 -12.89 -11.88 -24.00
N ALA A 7 -13.63 -11.89 -25.11
CA ALA A 7 -13.65 -10.79 -26.07
C ALA A 7 -14.28 -9.51 -25.50
N GLN A 8 -15.30 -9.62 -24.63
CA GLN A 8 -15.85 -8.48 -23.89
C GLN A 8 -14.89 -7.98 -22.80
N ALA A 9 -14.14 -8.87 -22.14
CA ALA A 9 -13.14 -8.47 -21.15
C ALA A 9 -11.89 -7.81 -21.78
N THR A 10 -11.55 -8.18 -23.03
CA THR A 10 -10.46 -7.52 -23.78
C THR A 10 -10.89 -6.17 -24.38
N ASN A 11 -12.18 -5.95 -24.53
CA ASN A 11 -12.81 -4.67 -24.90
C ASN A 11 -13.25 -3.83 -23.70
N ILE A 12 -12.67 -3.97 -22.52
CA ILE A 12 -12.62 -2.89 -21.53
C ILE A 12 -11.60 -1.86 -22.05
N VAL A 13 -11.87 -1.37 -23.24
CA VAL A 13 -11.43 -0.09 -23.76
C VAL A 13 -11.80 0.92 -22.68
N LEU A 14 -10.82 1.63 -22.15
CA LEU A 14 -11.03 2.87 -21.43
C LEU A 14 -12.12 3.61 -22.20
N SER A 15 -13.31 3.76 -21.62
CA SER A 15 -14.42 4.43 -22.30
C SER A 15 -13.88 5.69 -22.96
N LYS A 16 -14.07 5.84 -24.26
CA LYS A 16 -13.63 7.03 -25.02
C LYS A 16 -14.40 8.28 -24.58
N GLU A 17 -15.53 8.07 -23.88
CA GLU A 17 -16.31 9.19 -23.36
C GLU A 17 -15.54 9.92 -22.26
N PRO A 18 -15.56 11.26 -22.25
CA PRO A 18 -14.97 12.05 -21.19
C PRO A 18 -15.80 11.91 -19.90
N PHE A 19 -15.18 12.14 -18.75
CA PHE A 19 -15.88 12.33 -17.49
C PHE A 19 -16.84 13.52 -17.58
N THR A 20 -18.00 13.40 -16.99
CA THR A 20 -18.87 14.54 -16.72
C THR A 20 -18.16 15.53 -15.78
N SER A 21 -18.65 16.76 -15.68
CA SER A 21 -18.10 17.77 -14.76
C SER A 21 -18.11 17.30 -13.31
N VAL A 22 -19.18 16.60 -12.89
CA VAL A 22 -19.34 16.03 -11.54
C VAL A 22 -18.36 14.88 -11.32
N GLU A 23 -18.28 13.92 -12.24
CA GLU A 23 -17.32 12.80 -12.16
C GLU A 23 -15.88 13.31 -12.10
N ARG A 24 -15.53 14.26 -12.98
CA ARG A 24 -14.17 14.85 -13.00
C ARG A 24 -13.84 15.53 -11.67
N ARG A 25 -14.75 16.35 -11.14
CA ARG A 25 -14.56 17.04 -9.85
C ARG A 25 -14.43 16.03 -8.70
N ALA A 26 -15.24 14.97 -8.68
CA ALA A 26 -15.17 13.93 -7.67
C ALA A 26 -13.87 13.13 -7.76
N VAL A 27 -13.50 12.63 -8.95
CA VAL A 27 -12.29 11.81 -9.15
C VAL A 27 -11.03 12.61 -8.84
N THR A 28 -10.93 13.88 -9.28
CA THR A 28 -9.78 14.73 -8.97
C THR A 28 -9.69 15.03 -7.47
N GLY A 29 -10.82 15.32 -6.80
CA GLY A 29 -10.85 15.55 -5.36
C GLY A 29 -10.43 14.30 -4.56
N LEU A 30 -10.92 13.13 -4.95
CA LEU A 30 -10.56 11.87 -4.29
C LEU A 30 -9.09 11.47 -4.56
N ALA A 31 -8.59 11.71 -5.78
CA ALA A 31 -7.17 11.49 -6.09
C ALA A 31 -6.28 12.43 -5.29
N CYS A 32 -6.66 13.71 -5.14
CA CYS A 32 -5.97 14.67 -4.28
C CYS A 32 -5.98 14.23 -2.81
N LEU A 33 -7.13 13.80 -2.28
CA LEU A 33 -7.26 13.26 -0.93
C LEU A 33 -6.32 12.06 -0.69
N TYR A 34 -6.30 11.11 -1.63
CA TYR A 34 -5.39 9.96 -1.55
C TYR A 34 -3.93 10.40 -1.63
N CYS A 35 -3.62 11.34 -2.53
CA CYS A 35 -2.26 11.88 -2.65
C CYS A 35 -1.79 12.47 -1.32
N LEU A 36 -2.55 13.39 -0.73
CA LEU A 36 -2.20 14.03 0.55
C LEU A 36 -2.03 13.02 1.68
N ARG A 37 -2.97 12.08 1.80
CA ARG A 37 -2.93 11.06 2.85
C ARG A 37 -1.73 10.11 2.69
N MET A 38 -1.50 9.60 1.48
CA MET A 38 -0.43 8.65 1.22
C MET A 38 0.96 9.32 1.27
N LEU A 39 1.04 10.58 0.86
CA LEU A 39 2.26 11.37 1.00
C LEU A 39 2.68 11.44 2.48
N GLY A 40 1.77 11.83 3.39
CA GLY A 40 2.05 11.86 4.82
C GLY A 40 2.46 10.51 5.40
N LEU A 41 1.82 9.42 4.95
CA LEU A 41 2.16 8.07 5.39
C LEU A 41 3.55 7.63 4.94
N PHE A 42 3.85 7.84 3.65
CA PHE A 42 5.08 7.33 3.05
C PHE A 42 6.32 8.14 3.42
N MET A 43 6.19 9.44 3.72
CA MET A 43 7.31 10.28 4.17
C MET A 43 8.00 9.75 5.42
N VAL A 44 7.26 9.08 6.28
CA VAL A 44 7.78 8.51 7.54
C VAL A 44 8.68 7.30 7.30
N LEU A 45 8.42 6.48 6.24
CA LEU A 45 9.07 5.19 6.04
C LEU A 45 10.61 5.24 6.00
N PRO A 46 11.24 6.09 5.18
CA PRO A 46 12.71 6.09 5.06
C PRO A 46 13.43 6.68 6.28
N LEU A 47 12.70 7.30 7.20
CA LEU A 47 13.25 8.09 8.30
C LEU A 47 13.07 7.44 9.66
N PHE A 48 11.99 6.66 9.79
CA PHE A 48 11.52 6.19 11.09
C PHE A 48 12.60 5.43 11.86
N ALA A 49 13.27 4.49 11.20
CA ALA A 49 14.28 3.66 11.85
C ALA A 49 15.50 4.46 12.32
N VAL A 50 15.82 5.59 11.69
CA VAL A 50 16.96 6.44 12.04
C VAL A 50 16.60 7.37 13.20
N TYR A 51 15.52 8.15 13.03
CA TYR A 51 15.17 9.20 13.99
C TYR A 51 14.49 8.68 15.26
N ALA A 52 13.78 7.54 15.20
CA ALA A 52 13.13 6.95 16.37
C ALA A 52 14.13 6.36 17.38
N GLN A 53 15.41 6.19 17.01
CA GLN A 53 16.46 5.76 17.94
C GLN A 53 16.77 6.79 19.03
N GLU A 54 16.47 8.06 18.79
CA GLU A 54 16.70 9.16 19.75
C GLU A 54 15.62 9.21 20.85
N LEU A 55 14.51 8.49 20.70
CA LEU A 55 13.40 8.52 21.65
C LEU A 55 13.63 7.58 22.84
N ALA A 56 13.16 7.99 24.01
CA ALA A 56 13.21 7.15 25.19
C ALA A 56 12.49 5.81 24.99
N GLY A 57 13.13 4.71 25.40
CA GLY A 57 12.63 3.34 25.24
C GLY A 57 12.86 2.74 23.85
N ALA A 58 13.68 3.39 22.99
CA ALA A 58 14.00 2.88 21.67
C ALA A 58 14.86 1.61 21.73
N SER A 59 14.44 0.60 20.97
CA SER A 59 15.21 -0.58 20.59
C SER A 59 14.82 -0.95 19.16
N THR A 60 15.62 -1.72 18.46
CA THR A 60 15.31 -2.10 17.08
C THR A 60 13.95 -2.81 16.97
N ALA A 61 13.60 -3.67 17.93
CA ALA A 61 12.31 -4.34 17.97
C ALA A 61 11.15 -3.37 18.25
N SER A 62 11.30 -2.46 19.24
CA SER A 62 10.24 -1.50 19.58
C SER A 62 10.04 -0.46 18.47
N ILE A 63 11.10 -0.05 17.77
CA ILE A 63 11.03 0.80 16.58
C ILE A 63 10.25 0.09 15.46
N GLY A 64 10.56 -1.19 15.20
CA GLY A 64 9.82 -1.99 14.21
C GLY A 64 8.33 -2.14 14.57
N LEU A 65 8.03 -2.36 15.86
CA LEU A 65 6.66 -2.39 16.37
C LEU A 65 5.93 -1.04 16.13
N ALA A 66 6.55 0.07 16.51
CA ALA A 66 5.97 1.40 16.33
C ALA A 66 5.76 1.74 14.84
N LEU A 67 6.71 1.36 13.98
CA LEU A 67 6.56 1.52 12.52
C LEU A 67 5.36 0.73 11.98
N GLY A 68 5.21 -0.52 12.44
CA GLY A 68 4.11 -1.41 12.04
C GLY A 68 2.75 -1.05 12.64
N ALA A 69 2.71 -0.36 13.79
CA ALA A 69 1.50 -0.08 14.57
C ALA A 69 0.36 0.57 13.76
N TYR A 70 0.70 1.48 12.85
CA TYR A 70 -0.24 2.04 11.87
C TYR A 70 -0.95 0.95 11.07
N GLY A 71 -0.17 -0.04 10.59
CA GLY A 71 -0.69 -1.14 9.77
C GLY A 71 -1.69 -2.01 10.53
N LEU A 72 -1.48 -2.24 11.82
CA LEU A 72 -2.37 -3.05 12.66
C LEU A 72 -3.79 -2.47 12.69
N THR A 73 -3.93 -1.22 13.11
CA THR A 73 -5.23 -0.57 13.23
C THR A 73 -5.88 -0.34 11.87
N GLN A 74 -5.09 -0.03 10.85
CA GLN A 74 -5.56 0.07 9.48
C GLN A 74 -6.13 -1.27 8.98
N ALA A 75 -5.44 -2.40 9.22
CA ALA A 75 -5.90 -3.72 8.82
C ALA A 75 -7.20 -4.12 9.52
N LEU A 76 -7.27 -3.90 10.83
CA LEU A 76 -8.43 -4.28 11.65
C LEU A 76 -9.67 -3.43 11.34
N LEU A 77 -9.49 -2.12 11.12
CA LEU A 77 -10.60 -1.18 10.97
C LEU A 77 -11.03 -0.96 9.52
N GLN A 78 -10.27 -1.43 8.53
CA GLN A 78 -10.59 -1.26 7.11
C GLN A 78 -11.99 -1.79 6.74
N VAL A 79 -12.32 -3.01 7.18
CA VAL A 79 -13.63 -3.63 6.92
C VAL A 79 -14.74 -3.02 7.78
N PRO A 80 -14.57 -2.86 9.11
CA PRO A 80 -15.58 -2.20 9.96
C PRO A 80 -15.93 -0.78 9.51
N LEU A 81 -14.96 0.06 9.18
CA LEU A 81 -15.22 1.42 8.72
C LEU A 81 -15.82 1.46 7.31
N GLY A 82 -15.46 0.51 6.44
CA GLY A 82 -16.13 0.31 5.15
C GLY A 82 -17.64 0.04 5.36
N TRP A 83 -17.96 -0.93 6.22
CA TRP A 83 -19.34 -1.25 6.56
C TRP A 83 -20.09 -0.09 7.26
N LEU A 84 -19.43 0.62 8.18
CA LEU A 84 -20.01 1.79 8.82
C LEU A 84 -20.34 2.87 7.77
N SER A 85 -19.46 3.05 6.77
CA SER A 85 -19.66 4.03 5.70
C SER A 85 -20.86 3.72 4.80
N ASP A 86 -21.26 2.42 4.70
CA ASP A 86 -22.49 2.02 4.01
C ASP A 86 -23.76 2.43 4.77
N ARG A 87 -23.66 2.60 6.09
CA ARG A 87 -24.81 2.89 6.97
C ARG A 87 -25.01 4.38 7.24
N ILE A 88 -23.93 5.06 7.65
CA ILE A 88 -24.01 6.49 8.05
C ILE A 88 -23.60 7.44 6.92
N GLY A 89 -23.17 6.87 5.77
CA GLY A 89 -22.70 7.61 4.62
C GLY A 89 -21.18 7.63 4.51
N ARG A 90 -20.67 7.80 3.28
CA ARG A 90 -19.23 7.77 2.97
C ARG A 90 -18.49 8.96 3.59
N LYS A 91 -19.01 10.17 3.35
CA LYS A 91 -18.34 11.42 3.80
C LYS A 91 -18.13 11.49 5.32
N PRO A 92 -19.13 11.19 6.19
CA PRO A 92 -18.92 11.23 7.64
C PRO A 92 -17.80 10.31 8.11
N VAL A 93 -17.69 9.09 7.54
CA VAL A 93 -16.61 8.15 7.89
C VAL A 93 -15.24 8.65 7.40
N ILE A 94 -15.19 9.23 6.20
CA ILE A 94 -13.94 9.81 5.67
C ILE A 94 -13.50 11.00 6.54
N VAL A 95 -14.42 11.89 6.93
CA VAL A 95 -14.13 13.01 7.83
C VAL A 95 -13.62 12.53 9.17
N GLY A 96 -14.30 11.58 9.82
CA GLY A 96 -13.88 11.01 11.10
C GLY A 96 -12.50 10.36 11.02
N GLY A 97 -12.24 9.59 9.96
CA GLY A 97 -10.95 8.98 9.73
C GLY A 97 -9.81 9.97 9.48
N LEU A 98 -10.09 11.09 8.78
CA LEU A 98 -9.11 12.18 8.64
C LEU A 98 -8.84 12.90 9.96
N CYS A 99 -9.85 13.11 10.80
CA CYS A 99 -9.66 13.65 12.14
C CYS A 99 -8.76 12.72 12.99
N LEU A 100 -8.97 11.41 12.93
CA LEU A 100 -8.09 10.43 13.61
C LEU A 100 -6.66 10.47 13.06
N LEU A 101 -6.49 10.61 11.74
CA LEU A 101 -5.16 10.77 11.13
C LEU A 101 -4.47 12.05 11.64
N ILE A 102 -5.17 13.18 11.70
CA ILE A 102 -4.64 14.46 12.19
C ILE A 102 -4.26 14.34 13.67
N CYS A 103 -5.17 13.87 14.53
CA CYS A 103 -4.91 13.69 15.95
C CYS A 103 -3.72 12.75 16.19
N GLY A 104 -3.68 11.60 15.50
CA GLY A 104 -2.57 10.66 15.61
C GLY A 104 -1.24 11.24 15.13
N SER A 105 -1.27 12.07 14.08
CA SER A 105 -0.07 12.77 13.59
C SER A 105 0.44 13.79 14.62
N LEU A 106 -0.46 14.54 15.25
CA LEU A 106 -0.08 15.47 16.32
C LEU A 106 0.48 14.74 17.55
N VAL A 107 -0.16 13.64 18.00
CA VAL A 107 0.39 12.80 19.08
C VAL A 107 1.79 12.31 18.74
N ALA A 108 2.02 11.85 17.50
CA ALA A 108 3.32 11.38 17.05
C ALA A 108 4.35 12.52 16.91
N ALA A 109 3.92 13.74 16.56
CA ALA A 109 4.79 14.90 16.43
C ALA A 109 5.34 15.39 17.78
N PHE A 110 4.54 15.28 18.84
CA PHE A 110 4.92 15.71 20.19
C PHE A 110 5.34 14.55 21.10
N ALA A 111 5.68 13.39 20.52
CA ALA A 111 6.10 12.21 21.27
C ALA A 111 7.53 12.36 21.78
N ASP A 112 7.74 12.24 23.09
CA ASP A 112 9.06 12.19 23.75
C ASP A 112 9.52 10.74 23.95
N THR A 113 8.59 9.78 23.89
CA THR A 113 8.86 8.36 24.07
C THR A 113 8.41 7.56 22.86
N LEU A 114 9.05 6.40 22.66
CA LEU A 114 8.66 5.49 21.58
C LEU A 114 7.23 4.94 21.77
N THR A 115 6.77 4.82 23.02
CA THR A 115 5.39 4.39 23.33
C THR A 115 4.38 5.43 22.85
N GLU A 116 4.60 6.70 23.11
CA GLU A 116 3.75 7.79 22.62
C GLU A 116 3.73 7.85 21.10
N LEU A 117 4.90 7.68 20.47
CA LEU A 117 5.01 7.58 19.02
C LEU A 117 4.18 6.41 18.48
N ALA A 118 4.27 5.22 19.10
CA ALA A 118 3.48 4.05 18.72
C ALA A 118 1.97 4.29 18.88
N LEU A 119 1.54 4.95 19.96
CA LEU A 119 0.15 5.34 20.17
C LEU A 119 -0.34 6.31 19.09
N GLY A 120 0.47 7.31 18.74
CA GLY A 120 0.19 8.20 17.61
C GLY A 120 0.01 7.43 16.30
N ARG A 121 0.87 6.45 16.03
CA ARG A 121 0.79 5.56 14.86
C ARG A 121 -0.47 4.69 14.86
N LEU A 122 -0.85 4.10 16.00
CA LEU A 122 -2.11 3.36 16.13
C LEU A 122 -3.31 4.25 15.84
N LEU A 123 -3.31 5.47 16.37
CA LEU A 123 -4.38 6.44 16.14
C LEU A 123 -4.47 6.89 14.68
N GLN A 124 -3.32 7.16 14.03
CA GLN A 124 -3.27 7.44 12.58
C GLN A 124 -3.88 6.31 11.75
N GLY A 125 -3.51 5.05 12.05
CA GLY A 125 -4.01 3.88 11.34
C GLY A 125 -5.50 3.63 11.58
N SER A 126 -6.04 4.07 12.71
CA SER A 126 -7.48 3.99 13.01
C SER A 126 -8.34 4.83 12.05
N GLY A 127 -7.73 5.77 11.33
CA GLY A 127 -8.36 6.48 10.22
C GLY A 127 -8.42 5.68 8.92
N ALA A 128 -8.86 4.41 8.95
CA ALA A 128 -8.89 3.48 7.82
C ALA A 128 -10.01 3.81 6.81
N ILE A 129 -9.81 4.86 6.02
CA ILE A 129 -10.83 5.38 5.08
C ILE A 129 -10.71 4.86 3.64
N ALA A 130 -9.75 3.98 3.33
CA ALA A 130 -9.47 3.60 1.95
C ALA A 130 -10.70 2.95 1.27
N SER A 131 -11.40 2.01 1.96
CA SER A 131 -12.60 1.38 1.43
C SER A 131 -13.74 2.38 1.22
N ALA A 132 -13.99 3.27 2.19
CA ALA A 132 -15.03 4.29 2.09
C ALA A 132 -14.75 5.28 0.94
N THR A 133 -13.48 5.64 0.73
CA THR A 133 -13.08 6.56 -0.35
C THR A 133 -13.20 5.92 -1.73
N MET A 134 -12.82 4.64 -1.88
CA MET A 134 -13.00 3.90 -3.14
C MET A 134 -14.49 3.66 -3.45
N ALA A 135 -15.30 3.37 -2.43
CA ALA A 135 -16.74 3.27 -2.59
C ALA A 135 -17.35 4.61 -3.02
N LEU A 136 -16.92 5.72 -2.41
CA LEU A 136 -17.36 7.06 -2.81
C LEU A 136 -16.97 7.40 -4.26
N ALA A 137 -15.79 6.98 -4.72
CA ALA A 137 -15.40 7.12 -6.13
C ALA A 137 -16.35 6.36 -7.06
N ALA A 138 -16.74 5.14 -6.68
CA ALA A 138 -17.71 4.35 -7.45
C ALA A 138 -19.12 4.93 -7.43
N ASP A 139 -19.53 5.60 -6.33
CA ASP A 139 -20.84 6.25 -6.19
C ASP A 139 -20.94 7.50 -7.09
N TYR A 140 -19.83 8.21 -7.35
CA TYR A 140 -19.79 9.38 -8.22
C TYR A 140 -19.58 9.06 -9.70
N THR A 141 -19.17 7.82 -10.04
CA THR A 141 -18.79 7.47 -11.42
C THR A 141 -19.72 6.46 -12.04
N ARG A 142 -20.04 6.66 -13.32
CA ARG A 142 -20.74 5.67 -14.15
C ARG A 142 -19.93 4.38 -14.20
N VAL A 143 -20.61 3.24 -14.39
CA VAL A 143 -19.99 1.90 -14.40
C VAL A 143 -18.81 1.84 -15.39
N GLU A 144 -18.97 2.44 -16.58
CA GLU A 144 -17.99 2.47 -17.66
C GLU A 144 -16.73 3.28 -17.29
N GLN A 145 -16.86 4.23 -16.37
CA GLN A 145 -15.78 5.13 -15.94
C GLN A 145 -15.06 4.69 -14.67
N ARG A 146 -15.61 3.71 -13.91
CA ARG A 146 -15.06 3.25 -12.63
C ARG A 146 -13.61 2.78 -12.72
N THR A 147 -13.28 2.03 -13.79
CA THR A 147 -11.91 1.54 -14.01
C THR A 147 -10.93 2.69 -14.20
N LYS A 148 -11.33 3.71 -14.98
CA LYS A 148 -10.51 4.91 -15.23
C LYS A 148 -10.36 5.74 -13.94
N ALA A 149 -11.42 5.90 -13.17
CA ALA A 149 -11.39 6.60 -11.88
C ALA A 149 -10.44 5.90 -10.89
N SER A 150 -10.55 4.58 -10.75
CA SER A 150 -9.66 3.78 -9.89
C SER A 150 -8.20 3.85 -10.34
N ALA A 151 -7.94 3.88 -11.65
CA ALA A 151 -6.59 4.03 -12.20
C ALA A 151 -5.98 5.41 -11.87
N ILE A 152 -6.76 6.49 -11.93
CA ILE A 152 -6.31 7.84 -11.56
C ILE A 152 -5.97 7.90 -10.07
N ILE A 153 -6.84 7.35 -9.21
CA ILE A 153 -6.60 7.27 -7.77
C ILE A 153 -5.35 6.41 -7.48
N GLY A 154 -5.23 5.25 -8.12
CA GLY A 154 -4.05 4.41 -7.99
C GLY A 154 -2.76 5.10 -8.43
N ALA A 155 -2.78 5.84 -9.54
CA ALA A 155 -1.64 6.64 -10.00
C ALA A 155 -1.25 7.73 -8.97
N SER A 156 -2.23 8.36 -8.29
CA SER A 156 -1.95 9.35 -7.26
C SER A 156 -1.21 8.76 -6.05
N ILE A 157 -1.48 7.48 -5.71
CA ILE A 157 -0.75 6.75 -4.65
C ILE A 157 0.71 6.56 -5.06
N GLY A 158 0.98 6.11 -6.29
CA GLY A 158 2.33 5.93 -6.81
C GLY A 158 3.14 7.24 -6.86
N ILE A 159 2.51 8.33 -7.30
CA ILE A 159 3.12 9.67 -7.28
C ILE A 159 3.43 10.10 -5.85
N SER A 160 2.52 9.87 -4.90
CA SER A 160 2.73 10.18 -3.49
C SER A 160 3.91 9.41 -2.90
N PHE A 161 4.06 8.15 -3.26
CA PHE A 161 5.20 7.33 -2.82
C PHE A 161 6.52 7.91 -3.33
N ALA A 162 6.61 8.24 -4.63
CA ALA A 162 7.80 8.84 -5.21
C ALA A 162 8.15 10.20 -4.57
N LEU A 163 7.15 11.07 -4.39
CA LEU A 163 7.33 12.37 -3.74
C LEU A 163 7.73 12.23 -2.27
N ALA A 164 7.14 11.28 -1.55
CA ALA A 164 7.41 11.02 -0.14
C ALA A 164 8.86 10.61 0.13
N LEU A 165 9.44 9.80 -0.75
CA LEU A 165 10.85 9.38 -0.65
C LEU A 165 11.82 10.55 -0.74
N VAL A 166 11.42 11.65 -1.41
CA VAL A 166 12.23 12.87 -1.52
C VAL A 166 11.90 13.87 -0.41
N LEU A 167 10.60 14.15 -0.23
CA LEU A 167 10.15 15.19 0.72
C LEU A 167 10.38 14.77 2.18
N GLY A 168 10.26 13.48 2.50
CA GLY A 168 10.49 12.98 3.84
C GLY A 168 11.86 13.38 4.40
N PRO A 169 12.98 12.94 3.79
CA PRO A 169 14.31 13.32 4.25
C PRO A 169 14.59 14.83 4.25
N VAL A 170 14.03 15.59 3.27
CA VAL A 170 14.16 17.05 3.25
C VAL A 170 13.49 17.69 4.46
N LEU A 171 12.28 17.28 4.79
CA LEU A 171 11.53 17.79 5.95
C LEU A 171 12.18 17.36 7.26
N ALA A 172 12.67 16.12 7.34
CA ALA A 172 13.35 15.64 8.53
C ALA A 172 14.67 16.37 8.79
N ALA A 173 15.37 16.84 7.77
CA ALA A 173 16.57 17.67 7.94
C ALA A 173 16.26 19.02 8.62
N TRP A 174 15.00 19.51 8.53
CA TRP A 174 14.60 20.79 9.15
C TRP A 174 13.96 20.63 10.52
N GLY A 175 13.11 19.63 10.70
CA GLY A 175 12.30 19.47 11.91
C GLY A 175 12.34 18.05 12.52
N GLY A 176 13.28 17.20 12.12
CA GLY A 176 13.34 15.83 12.60
C GLY A 176 12.09 15.02 12.24
N LEU A 177 11.83 13.97 13.00
CA LEU A 177 10.66 13.13 12.85
C LEU A 177 9.36 13.90 13.21
N SER A 178 9.42 14.79 14.21
CA SER A 178 8.32 15.68 14.61
C SER A 178 7.82 16.51 13.45
N GLY A 179 8.72 17.21 12.73
CA GLY A 179 8.34 18.02 11.57
C GLY A 179 7.66 17.23 10.46
N VAL A 180 8.05 15.99 10.23
CA VAL A 180 7.37 15.10 9.26
C VAL A 180 5.95 14.78 9.70
N PHE A 181 5.72 14.54 11.00
CA PHE A 181 4.37 14.29 11.52
C PHE A 181 3.51 15.56 11.57
N GLU A 182 4.07 16.73 11.85
CA GLU A 182 3.37 18.01 11.75
C GLU A 182 2.88 18.26 10.31
N VAL A 183 3.76 18.07 9.31
CA VAL A 183 3.37 18.17 7.89
C VAL A 183 2.31 17.14 7.54
N THR A 184 2.40 15.92 8.09
CA THR A 184 1.37 14.89 7.89
C THR A 184 0.01 15.33 8.46
N ALA A 185 -0.02 15.99 9.62
CA ALA A 185 -1.23 16.56 10.18
C ALA A 185 -1.81 17.67 9.28
N VAL A 186 -0.97 18.56 8.75
CA VAL A 186 -1.37 19.57 7.77
C VAL A 186 -1.93 18.93 6.49
N MET A 187 -1.30 17.89 5.96
CA MET A 187 -1.81 17.16 4.80
C MET A 187 -3.18 16.54 5.08
N GLY A 188 -3.38 15.99 6.29
CA GLY A 188 -4.68 15.49 6.76
C GLY A 188 -5.75 16.59 6.81
N ALA A 189 -5.40 17.78 7.33
CA ALA A 189 -6.29 18.93 7.38
C ALA A 189 -6.65 19.46 5.96
N LEU A 190 -5.67 19.51 5.05
CA LEU A 190 -5.95 19.83 3.64
C LEU A 190 -6.86 18.80 3.00
N GLY A 191 -6.66 17.51 3.29
CA GLY A 191 -7.57 16.44 2.87
C GLY A 191 -9.00 16.64 3.39
N LEU A 192 -9.15 17.09 4.64
CA LEU A 192 -10.45 17.44 5.23
C LEU A 192 -11.11 18.60 4.48
N VAL A 193 -10.36 19.65 4.16
CA VAL A 193 -10.84 20.77 3.33
C VAL A 193 -11.32 20.29 1.97
N VAL A 194 -10.57 19.41 1.31
CA VAL A 194 -10.97 18.81 0.01
C VAL A 194 -12.30 18.05 0.15
N VAL A 195 -12.48 17.25 1.20
CA VAL A 195 -13.72 16.47 1.41
C VAL A 195 -14.91 17.38 1.67
N LEU A 196 -14.74 18.43 2.46
CA LEU A 196 -15.84 19.30 2.88
C LEU A 196 -16.23 20.31 1.81
N LEU A 197 -15.24 20.89 1.10
CA LEU A 197 -15.48 22.03 0.21
C LEU A 197 -15.43 21.67 -1.28
N TRP A 198 -14.61 20.67 -1.64
CA TRP A 198 -14.40 20.35 -3.06
C TRP A 198 -15.27 19.21 -3.56
N LEU A 199 -15.51 18.15 -2.74
CA LEU A 199 -16.31 17.03 -3.21
C LEU A 199 -17.78 17.42 -3.41
N PRO A 200 -18.40 17.00 -4.53
CA PRO A 200 -19.81 17.27 -4.79
C PRO A 200 -20.72 16.74 -3.66
N VAL A 201 -21.97 17.20 -3.65
CA VAL A 201 -22.99 16.63 -2.74
C VAL A 201 -23.10 15.14 -3.03
N THR A 202 -23.08 14.32 -1.98
CA THR A 202 -23.12 12.86 -2.13
C THR A 202 -24.43 12.45 -2.80
N PRO A 203 -24.39 11.65 -3.89
CA PRO A 203 -25.62 11.08 -4.41
C PRO A 203 -26.35 10.32 -3.29
N GLN A 204 -27.66 10.47 -3.23
CA GLN A 204 -28.44 9.68 -2.27
C GLN A 204 -28.20 8.21 -2.54
N LEU A 205 -27.85 7.47 -1.49
CA LEU A 205 -27.66 6.01 -1.57
C LEU A 205 -28.98 5.42 -2.08
N THR A 206 -28.96 4.93 -3.32
CA THR A 206 -30.09 4.18 -3.88
C THR A 206 -30.35 2.98 -3.00
N GLU A 207 -31.62 2.66 -2.73
CA GLU A 207 -32.05 1.54 -1.86
C GLU A 207 -31.42 0.19 -2.25
N GLY A 208 -31.02 0.02 -3.52
CA GLY A 208 -30.25 -1.14 -4.00
C GLY A 208 -28.86 -1.30 -3.35
N GLY A 209 -28.23 -0.25 -2.82
CA GLY A 209 -26.97 -0.34 -2.09
C GLY A 209 -27.15 -0.91 -0.67
N ARG A 210 -28.33 -0.82 -0.08
CA ARG A 210 -28.65 -1.38 1.24
C ARG A 210 -28.91 -2.89 1.22
N ALA A 211 -29.30 -3.45 0.09
CA ALA A 211 -29.66 -4.87 -0.05
C ALA A 211 -28.46 -5.84 -0.11
N HIS A 212 -27.21 -5.35 -0.22
CA HIS A 212 -26.00 -6.18 -0.29
C HIS A 212 -25.30 -6.37 1.07
N LEU A 213 -26.01 -6.20 2.19
CA LEU A 213 -25.53 -6.64 3.49
C LEU A 213 -25.46 -8.17 3.51
N ALA A 214 -24.37 -8.63 2.99
CA ALA A 214 -23.68 -9.89 3.20
C ALA A 214 -24.53 -11.07 3.69
N ASP A 215 -25.04 -11.80 2.74
CA ASP A 215 -25.21 -13.24 2.90
C ASP A 215 -23.83 -13.81 3.36
N ARG A 216 -23.78 -14.48 4.53
CA ARG A 216 -22.54 -15.02 5.10
C ARG A 216 -21.83 -16.01 4.12
N GLN A 217 -22.59 -16.71 3.25
CA GLN A 217 -22.04 -17.56 2.20
C GLN A 217 -21.26 -16.75 1.16
N ARG A 218 -21.75 -15.57 0.77
CA ARG A 218 -21.06 -14.69 -0.19
C ARG A 218 -19.79 -14.07 0.37
N LEU A 219 -19.73 -13.81 1.70
CA LEU A 219 -18.47 -13.42 2.35
C LEU A 219 -17.41 -14.52 2.23
N GLY A 220 -17.81 -15.79 2.38
CA GLY A 220 -16.90 -16.92 2.17
C GLY A 220 -16.32 -16.96 0.75
N GLU A 221 -17.09 -16.65 -0.27
CA GLU A 221 -16.62 -16.56 -1.67
C GLU A 221 -15.62 -15.41 -1.87
N ALA A 222 -15.83 -14.26 -1.23
CA ALA A 222 -14.89 -13.14 -1.30
C ALA A 222 -13.59 -13.40 -0.54
N LEU A 223 -13.63 -14.17 0.56
CA LEU A 223 -12.47 -14.50 1.38
C LEU A 223 -11.66 -15.65 0.78
N TRP A 224 -12.33 -16.71 0.35
CA TRP A 224 -11.74 -18.01 -0.02
C TRP A 224 -12.03 -18.43 -1.46
N GLY A 225 -12.54 -17.49 -2.27
CA GLY A 225 -12.78 -17.76 -3.70
C GLY A 225 -11.51 -18.26 -4.40
N PRO A 226 -11.66 -19.09 -5.44
CA PRO A 226 -10.52 -19.65 -6.16
C PRO A 226 -9.56 -18.53 -6.62
N GLY A 227 -8.31 -18.61 -6.22
CA GLY A 227 -7.27 -17.64 -6.57
C GLY A 227 -7.14 -16.42 -5.66
N LEU A 228 -8.15 -16.06 -4.92
CA LEU A 228 -8.09 -14.85 -4.10
C LEU A 228 -7.12 -15.01 -2.92
N GLY A 229 -7.13 -16.16 -2.23
CA GLY A 229 -6.28 -16.40 -1.07
C GLY A 229 -4.78 -16.22 -1.36
N ILE A 230 -4.31 -16.70 -2.54
CA ILE A 230 -2.89 -16.52 -2.91
C ILE A 230 -2.56 -15.06 -3.25
N LEU A 231 -3.52 -14.31 -3.80
CA LEU A 231 -3.34 -12.88 -4.07
C LEU A 231 -3.29 -12.06 -2.78
N TYR A 232 -4.14 -12.40 -1.79
CA TYR A 232 -4.10 -11.80 -0.44
C TYR A 232 -2.80 -12.15 0.29
N GLY A 233 -2.36 -13.41 0.23
CA GLY A 233 -1.06 -13.81 0.76
C GLY A 233 0.10 -13.12 0.05
N SER A 234 0.00 -12.88 -1.25
CA SER A 234 1.04 -12.21 -2.02
C SER A 234 1.21 -10.73 -1.66
N ILE A 235 0.10 -10.00 -1.47
CA ILE A 235 0.20 -8.59 -1.04
C ILE A 235 0.67 -8.48 0.41
N PHE A 236 0.27 -9.41 1.28
CA PHE A 236 0.78 -9.52 2.64
C PHE A 236 2.30 -9.71 2.65
N CYS A 237 2.82 -10.71 1.92
CA CYS A 237 4.26 -10.98 1.83
C CYS A 237 5.03 -9.80 1.25
N LEU A 238 4.49 -9.15 0.20
CA LEU A 238 5.10 -7.99 -0.44
C LEU A 238 5.30 -6.83 0.54
N HIS A 239 4.28 -6.54 1.35
CA HIS A 239 4.34 -5.43 2.32
C HIS A 239 5.11 -5.79 3.59
N LEU A 240 5.13 -7.07 3.96
CA LEU A 240 6.02 -7.56 4.99
C LEU A 240 7.49 -7.35 4.57
N LEU A 241 7.85 -7.73 3.33
CA LEU A 241 9.19 -7.47 2.78
C LEU A 241 9.53 -5.97 2.77
N LEU A 242 8.61 -5.13 2.31
CA LEU A 242 8.79 -3.68 2.25
C LEU A 242 9.11 -3.11 3.64
N MET A 243 8.28 -3.43 4.63
CA MET A 243 8.47 -2.90 5.99
C MET A 243 9.74 -3.41 6.65
N ALA A 244 10.02 -4.70 6.52
CA ALA A 244 11.27 -5.27 7.01
C ALA A 244 12.50 -4.64 6.31
N ALA A 245 12.40 -4.31 5.02
CA ALA A 245 13.44 -3.58 4.31
C ALA A 245 13.68 -2.18 4.90
N PHE A 246 12.62 -1.43 5.14
CA PHE A 246 12.72 -0.07 5.67
C PHE A 246 13.14 0.00 7.14
N THR A 247 13.17 -1.11 7.90
CA THR A 247 13.83 -1.16 9.20
C THR A 247 15.35 -1.27 9.11
N ALA A 248 15.90 -1.78 8.00
CA ALA A 248 17.33 -2.08 7.84
C ALA A 248 18.04 -1.18 6.81
N ILE A 249 17.44 -0.91 5.65
CA ILE A 249 18.08 -0.22 4.53
C ILE A 249 18.64 1.16 4.90
N PRO A 250 17.95 2.02 5.69
CA PRO A 250 18.51 3.31 6.07
C PRO A 250 19.82 3.20 6.87
N ALA A 251 19.90 2.22 7.79
CA ALA A 251 21.11 1.94 8.56
C ALA A 251 22.24 1.43 7.65
N ILE A 252 21.95 0.52 6.72
CA ILE A 252 22.92 0.01 5.74
C ILE A 252 23.45 1.16 4.88
N MET A 253 22.61 2.08 4.43
CA MET A 253 23.04 3.27 3.69
C MET A 253 24.04 4.09 4.46
N SER A 254 23.78 4.38 5.72
CA SER A 254 24.64 5.23 6.55
C SER A 254 25.89 4.51 7.04
N GLU A 255 25.76 3.29 7.59
CA GLU A 255 26.79 2.62 8.36
C GLU A 255 27.71 1.74 7.49
N GLN A 256 27.15 1.04 6.48
CA GLN A 256 27.91 0.10 5.66
C GLN A 256 28.40 0.73 4.35
N VAL A 257 27.53 1.53 3.70
CA VAL A 257 27.85 2.17 2.42
C VAL A 257 28.45 3.56 2.63
N GLY A 258 28.28 4.17 3.82
CA GLY A 258 28.80 5.50 4.12
C GLY A 258 28.05 6.63 3.42
N LEU A 259 26.78 6.41 3.02
CA LEU A 259 25.97 7.40 2.34
C LEU A 259 25.33 8.34 3.38
N PRO A 260 25.61 9.65 3.33
CA PRO A 260 25.01 10.61 4.26
C PRO A 260 23.47 10.57 4.20
N ALA A 261 22.79 10.74 5.34
CA ALA A 261 21.32 10.69 5.44
C ALA A 261 20.63 11.68 4.47
N ALA A 262 21.24 12.86 4.25
CA ALA A 262 20.75 13.86 3.28
C ALA A 262 20.71 13.34 1.82
N GLN A 263 21.46 12.29 1.50
CA GLN A 263 21.53 11.70 0.16
C GLN A 263 20.60 10.48 0.01
N HIS A 264 20.02 9.95 1.10
CA HIS A 264 19.10 8.81 1.05
C HIS A 264 17.91 9.07 0.12
N ALA A 265 17.37 10.31 0.14
CA ALA A 265 16.28 10.73 -0.73
C ALA A 265 16.61 10.51 -2.21
N TRP A 266 17.79 10.96 -2.62
CA TRP A 266 18.26 10.83 -4.01
C TRP A 266 18.47 9.37 -4.39
N MET A 267 18.99 8.54 -3.47
CA MET A 267 19.17 7.12 -3.70
C MET A 267 17.84 6.42 -3.97
N TYR A 268 16.83 6.66 -3.14
CA TYR A 268 15.49 6.10 -3.35
C TYR A 268 14.85 6.62 -4.65
N LEU A 269 14.92 7.93 -4.91
CA LEU A 269 14.33 8.53 -6.10
C LEU A 269 14.96 7.98 -7.37
N LEU A 270 16.29 7.98 -7.47
CA LEU A 270 17.00 7.51 -8.65
C LEU A 270 16.75 6.03 -8.92
N THR A 271 16.80 5.19 -7.88
CA THR A 271 16.56 3.75 -8.04
C THR A 271 15.10 3.47 -8.43
N LEU A 272 14.13 4.22 -7.89
CA LEU A 272 12.74 4.14 -8.29
C LEU A 272 12.54 4.57 -9.76
N LEU A 273 13.11 5.70 -10.18
CA LEU A 273 12.99 6.18 -11.56
C LEU A 273 13.65 5.22 -12.56
N ILE A 274 14.82 4.68 -12.24
CA ILE A 274 15.52 3.69 -13.06
C ILE A 274 14.73 2.37 -13.15
N SER A 275 13.92 2.05 -12.13
CA SER A 275 13.08 0.85 -12.14
C SER A 275 11.88 0.93 -13.11
N LEU A 276 11.36 2.14 -13.41
CA LEU A 276 10.12 2.32 -14.20
C LEU A 276 10.15 1.65 -15.59
N PRO A 277 11.21 1.73 -16.40
CA PRO A 277 11.27 1.00 -17.67
C PRO A 277 11.14 -0.51 -17.52
N GLY A 278 11.76 -1.08 -16.47
CA GLY A 278 11.63 -2.50 -16.14
C GLY A 278 10.21 -2.89 -15.76
N VAL A 279 9.54 -2.06 -14.98
CA VAL A 279 8.11 -2.24 -14.63
C VAL A 279 7.24 -2.19 -15.88
N ALA A 280 7.44 -1.18 -16.75
CA ALA A 280 6.69 -1.04 -17.99
C ALA A 280 6.86 -2.25 -18.91
N LEU A 281 8.09 -2.77 -19.04
CA LEU A 281 8.39 -3.97 -19.83
C LEU A 281 7.64 -5.20 -19.28
N LEU A 282 7.66 -5.41 -17.96
CA LEU A 282 6.99 -6.55 -17.31
C LEU A 282 5.47 -6.49 -17.48
N ILE A 283 4.87 -5.29 -17.31
CA ILE A 283 3.43 -5.10 -17.47
C ILE A 283 3.01 -5.29 -18.93
N ARG A 284 3.79 -4.79 -19.90
CA ARG A 284 3.51 -4.96 -21.33
C ARG A 284 3.53 -6.44 -21.73
N ARG A 285 4.50 -7.21 -21.27
CA ARG A 285 4.62 -8.65 -21.57
C ARG A 285 3.46 -9.47 -21.00
N ARG A 286 2.74 -8.96 -19.99
CA ARG A 286 1.51 -9.59 -19.48
C ARG A 286 0.41 -9.64 -20.54
N GLY A 287 0.23 -8.55 -21.33
CA GLY A 287 -0.79 -8.48 -22.39
C GLY A 287 -0.61 -9.52 -23.50
N GLU A 288 0.62 -10.04 -23.66
CA GLU A 288 0.99 -11.03 -24.69
C GLU A 288 0.82 -12.49 -24.22
N ARG A 289 0.64 -12.73 -22.91
CA ARG A 289 0.58 -14.09 -22.31
C ARG A 289 -0.77 -14.38 -21.69
N GLN A 290 -1.35 -15.52 -22.04
CA GLN A 290 -2.64 -16.00 -21.50
C GLN A 290 -2.58 -16.35 -19.99
N HIS A 291 -1.37 -16.49 -19.40
CA HIS A 291 -1.18 -16.87 -18.00
C HIS A 291 -0.37 -15.83 -17.21
N PRO A 292 -0.91 -15.26 -16.10
CA PRO A 292 -0.20 -14.26 -15.30
C PRO A 292 0.93 -14.82 -14.43
N ARG A 293 1.02 -16.15 -14.31
CA ARG A 293 1.90 -16.88 -13.38
C ARG A 293 3.40 -16.61 -13.54
N PRO A 294 3.99 -16.74 -14.75
CA PRO A 294 5.44 -16.55 -14.91
C PRO A 294 5.85 -15.12 -14.52
N ILE A 295 5.02 -14.15 -14.81
CA ILE A 295 5.27 -12.76 -14.47
C ILE A 295 5.25 -12.55 -12.95
N ILE A 296 4.29 -13.13 -12.22
CA ILE A 296 4.24 -13.06 -10.75
C ILE A 296 5.51 -13.68 -10.15
N VAL A 297 5.92 -14.85 -10.61
CA VAL A 297 7.16 -15.50 -10.12
C VAL A 297 8.39 -14.64 -10.40
N VAL A 298 8.54 -14.13 -11.62
CA VAL A 298 9.68 -13.26 -12.00
C VAL A 298 9.69 -11.99 -11.14
N THR A 299 8.53 -11.35 -10.92
CA THR A 299 8.45 -10.13 -10.10
C THR A 299 8.75 -10.40 -8.63
N ILE A 300 8.35 -11.56 -8.08
CA ILE A 300 8.72 -11.97 -6.72
C ILE A 300 10.24 -12.19 -6.64
N LEU A 301 10.84 -12.91 -7.59
CA LEU A 301 12.28 -13.16 -7.61
C LEU A 301 13.08 -11.85 -7.72
N LEU A 302 12.62 -10.89 -8.52
CA LEU A 302 13.24 -9.57 -8.61
C LEU A 302 13.14 -8.80 -7.29
N ALA A 303 11.97 -8.78 -6.65
CA ALA A 303 11.77 -8.09 -5.38
C ALA A 303 12.62 -8.71 -4.27
N VAL A 304 12.58 -10.02 -4.11
CA VAL A 304 13.32 -10.74 -3.07
C VAL A 304 14.82 -10.70 -3.33
N GLY A 305 15.26 -11.03 -4.55
CA GLY A 305 16.67 -11.02 -4.92
C GLY A 305 17.29 -9.63 -4.85
N GLY A 306 16.56 -8.60 -5.30
CA GLY A 306 16.98 -7.21 -5.18
C GLY A 306 17.12 -6.78 -3.71
N LEU A 307 16.15 -7.16 -2.86
CA LEU A 307 16.23 -6.86 -1.44
C LEU A 307 17.43 -7.55 -0.76
N PHE A 308 17.70 -8.82 -1.07
CA PHE A 308 18.86 -9.53 -0.52
C PHE A 308 20.17 -8.89 -0.95
N LEU A 309 20.27 -8.47 -2.20
CA LEU A 309 21.44 -7.75 -2.69
C LEU A 309 21.63 -6.41 -1.95
N ALA A 310 20.53 -5.68 -1.68
CA ALA A 310 20.57 -4.43 -0.94
C ALA A 310 20.93 -4.63 0.54
N LEU A 311 20.41 -5.68 1.19
CA LEU A 311 20.71 -5.99 2.61
C LEU A 311 22.16 -6.42 2.85
N LYS A 312 22.81 -6.96 1.84
CA LYS A 312 24.23 -7.38 1.88
C LYS A 312 25.19 -6.38 1.21
N ALA A 313 24.67 -5.18 0.89
CA ALA A 313 25.47 -4.18 0.16
C ALA A 313 26.54 -3.56 1.07
N ASN A 314 27.76 -3.55 0.58
CA ASN A 314 28.94 -2.87 1.15
C ASN A 314 29.48 -1.77 0.23
N ALA A 315 28.81 -1.54 -0.92
CA ALA A 315 29.14 -0.52 -1.89
C ALA A 315 27.87 0.12 -2.46
N LEU A 316 27.99 1.38 -2.86
CA LEU A 316 26.87 2.16 -3.42
C LEU A 316 26.29 1.51 -4.68
N SER A 317 27.13 0.92 -5.53
CA SER A 317 26.69 0.22 -6.74
C SER A 317 25.86 -1.01 -6.43
N THR A 318 26.27 -1.84 -5.47
CA THR A 318 25.54 -3.04 -5.06
C THR A 318 24.20 -2.69 -4.44
N LEU A 319 24.17 -1.67 -3.57
CA LEU A 319 22.94 -1.13 -2.99
C LEU A 319 22.00 -0.62 -4.08
N GLY A 320 22.52 0.17 -5.03
CA GLY A 320 21.74 0.73 -6.14
C GLY A 320 21.10 -0.32 -7.02
N VAL A 321 21.87 -1.31 -7.46
CA VAL A 321 21.36 -2.43 -8.25
C VAL A 321 20.30 -3.20 -7.45
N GLY A 322 20.56 -3.49 -6.17
CA GLY A 322 19.62 -4.18 -5.29
C GLY A 322 18.28 -3.43 -5.18
N LEU A 323 18.32 -2.12 -4.92
CA LEU A 323 17.13 -1.30 -4.82
C LEU A 323 16.37 -1.17 -6.16
N VAL A 324 17.07 -1.05 -7.29
CA VAL A 324 16.43 -1.03 -8.62
C VAL A 324 15.67 -2.33 -8.86
N LEU A 325 16.30 -3.49 -8.64
CA LEU A 325 15.63 -4.78 -8.80
C LEU A 325 14.45 -4.96 -7.85
N PHE A 326 14.61 -4.54 -6.58
CA PHE A 326 13.54 -4.54 -5.60
C PHE A 326 12.35 -3.69 -6.07
N PHE A 327 12.58 -2.45 -6.48
CA PHE A 327 11.49 -1.56 -6.94
C PHE A 327 10.85 -2.03 -8.25
N VAL A 328 11.59 -2.66 -9.17
CA VAL A 328 10.99 -3.30 -10.37
C VAL A 328 10.00 -4.38 -9.95
N GLY A 329 10.41 -5.30 -9.09
CA GLY A 329 9.55 -6.38 -8.62
C GLY A 329 8.39 -5.88 -7.78
N PHE A 330 8.65 -4.99 -6.82
CA PHE A 330 7.66 -4.40 -5.92
C PHE A 330 6.58 -3.63 -6.68
N THR A 331 6.96 -2.66 -7.51
CA THR A 331 6.01 -1.80 -8.24
C THR A 331 5.21 -2.60 -9.27
N ALA A 332 5.82 -3.60 -9.91
CA ALA A 332 5.09 -4.47 -10.82
C ALA A 332 4.04 -5.30 -10.06
N LEU A 333 4.35 -5.87 -8.89
CA LEU A 333 3.40 -6.60 -8.05
C LEU A 333 2.28 -5.70 -7.52
N GLU A 334 2.62 -4.49 -7.05
CA GLU A 334 1.63 -3.48 -6.63
C GLU A 334 0.61 -3.15 -7.73
N THR A 335 1.03 -3.18 -8.99
CA THR A 335 0.15 -2.95 -10.13
C THR A 335 -0.64 -4.21 -10.51
N LEU A 336 0.01 -5.38 -10.47
CA LEU A 336 -0.57 -6.64 -10.95
C LEU A 336 -1.58 -7.25 -9.97
N LEU A 337 -1.26 -7.26 -8.67
CA LEU A 337 -2.07 -7.97 -7.67
C LEU A 337 -3.49 -7.40 -7.54
N PRO A 338 -3.72 -6.08 -7.37
CA PRO A 338 -5.08 -5.55 -7.27
C PRO A 338 -5.89 -5.74 -8.57
N ALA A 339 -5.23 -5.66 -9.74
CA ALA A 339 -5.88 -5.94 -11.01
C ALA A 339 -6.35 -7.40 -11.09
N LEU A 340 -5.54 -8.35 -10.61
CA LEU A 340 -5.90 -9.78 -10.55
C LEU A 340 -7.04 -10.02 -9.56
N VAL A 341 -7.01 -9.42 -8.37
CA VAL A 341 -8.11 -9.51 -7.40
C VAL A 341 -9.42 -9.03 -8.03
N SER A 342 -9.39 -7.89 -8.72
CA SER A 342 -10.56 -7.34 -9.41
C SER A 342 -11.08 -8.25 -10.53
N MET A 343 -10.22 -9.05 -11.18
CA MET A 343 -10.58 -10.01 -12.22
C MET A 343 -11.16 -11.31 -11.65
N PHE A 344 -10.58 -11.82 -10.55
CA PHE A 344 -11.01 -13.09 -9.95
C PHE A 344 -12.20 -12.95 -9.01
N ALA A 345 -12.38 -11.78 -8.39
CA ALA A 345 -13.53 -11.55 -7.54
C ALA A 345 -14.84 -11.49 -8.34
N PRO A 346 -15.92 -12.14 -7.86
CA PRO A 346 -17.25 -11.98 -8.44
C PRO A 346 -17.62 -10.50 -8.52
N ALA A 347 -18.31 -10.09 -9.58
CA ALA A 347 -18.64 -8.68 -9.83
C ALA A 347 -19.36 -8.00 -8.66
N SER A 348 -20.25 -8.76 -7.99
CA SER A 348 -20.99 -8.31 -6.81
C SER A 348 -20.16 -8.20 -5.53
N LEU A 349 -18.97 -8.83 -5.47
CA LEU A 349 -18.12 -8.94 -4.27
C LEU A 349 -16.76 -8.25 -4.44
N ARG A 350 -16.51 -7.57 -5.57
CA ARG A 350 -15.22 -6.89 -5.83
C ARG A 350 -14.81 -5.92 -4.74
N GLY A 351 -15.78 -5.14 -4.23
CA GLY A 351 -15.50 -4.19 -3.12
C GLY A 351 -15.05 -4.92 -1.86
N THR A 352 -15.72 -6.01 -1.49
CA THR A 352 -15.35 -6.84 -0.33
C THR A 352 -13.98 -7.48 -0.52
N ALA A 353 -13.71 -8.07 -1.69
CA ALA A 353 -12.43 -8.67 -2.02
C ALA A 353 -11.28 -7.65 -1.96
N MET A 354 -11.50 -6.42 -2.47
CA MET A 354 -10.52 -5.33 -2.36
C MET A 354 -10.33 -4.86 -0.93
N GLY A 355 -11.38 -4.88 -0.10
CA GLY A 355 -11.28 -4.61 1.34
C GLY A 355 -10.39 -5.63 2.06
N VAL A 356 -10.60 -6.93 1.79
CA VAL A 356 -9.76 -8.02 2.33
C VAL A 356 -8.31 -7.89 1.83
N PHE A 357 -8.12 -7.59 0.55
CA PHE A 357 -6.80 -7.33 -0.04
C PHE A 357 -6.06 -6.20 0.70
N SER A 358 -6.74 -5.06 0.94
CA SER A 358 -6.16 -3.95 1.69
C SER A 358 -5.88 -4.31 3.15
N SER A 359 -6.75 -5.09 3.82
CA SER A 359 -6.49 -5.58 5.17
C SER A 359 -5.25 -6.49 5.21
N ALA A 360 -5.10 -7.40 4.25
CA ALA A 360 -3.92 -8.26 4.12
C ALA A 360 -2.65 -7.44 3.87
N GLN A 361 -2.72 -6.41 3.03
CA GLN A 361 -1.65 -5.46 2.77
C GLN A 361 -1.15 -4.80 4.06
N PHE A 362 -2.05 -4.18 4.82
CA PHE A 362 -1.69 -3.49 6.06
C PHE A 362 -1.28 -4.43 7.19
N PHE A 363 -1.82 -5.65 7.21
CA PHE A 363 -1.34 -6.67 8.12
C PHE A 363 0.09 -7.13 7.78
N GLY A 364 0.46 -7.14 6.50
CA GLY A 364 1.85 -7.31 6.06
C GLY A 364 2.76 -6.18 6.54
N VAL A 365 2.30 -4.92 6.47
CA VAL A 365 3.00 -3.75 7.02
C VAL A 365 3.29 -3.94 8.51
N PHE A 366 2.27 -4.30 9.29
CA PHE A 366 2.42 -4.55 10.73
C PHE A 366 3.40 -5.69 11.03
N SER A 367 3.18 -6.84 10.40
CA SER A 367 4.00 -8.03 10.62
C SER A 367 5.45 -7.81 10.20
N GLY A 368 5.68 -7.06 9.11
CA GLY A 368 7.01 -6.73 8.61
C GLY A 368 7.78 -5.80 9.54
N GLY A 369 7.12 -4.82 10.16
CA GLY A 369 7.72 -3.96 11.17
C GLY A 369 8.18 -4.77 12.39
N ILE A 370 7.30 -5.60 12.96
CA ILE A 370 7.63 -6.42 14.13
C ILE A 370 8.71 -7.45 13.78
N ALA A 371 8.48 -8.25 12.74
CA ALA A 371 9.40 -9.34 12.40
C ALA A 371 10.75 -8.83 11.95
N GLY A 372 10.79 -7.73 11.18
CA GLY A 372 12.03 -7.07 10.76
C GLY A 372 12.80 -6.50 11.94
N GLY A 373 12.13 -5.74 12.82
CA GLY A 373 12.75 -5.17 14.01
C GLY A 373 13.27 -6.23 14.99
N ALA A 374 12.48 -7.29 15.25
CA ALA A 374 12.86 -8.39 16.10
C ALA A 374 14.07 -9.18 15.53
N ALA A 375 14.03 -9.51 14.23
CA ALA A 375 15.14 -10.22 13.59
C ALA A 375 16.45 -9.42 13.66
N LEU A 376 16.38 -8.12 13.40
CA LEU A 376 17.55 -7.23 13.51
C LEU A 376 18.10 -7.16 14.94
N GLN A 377 17.21 -7.11 15.94
CA GLN A 377 17.63 -7.03 17.34
C GLN A 377 18.30 -8.31 17.84
N TRP A 378 17.79 -9.49 17.44
CA TRP A 378 18.27 -10.78 17.97
C TRP A 378 19.45 -11.37 17.20
N GLY A 379 19.57 -11.09 15.91
CA GLY A 379 20.60 -11.70 15.08
C GLY A 379 21.06 -10.84 13.90
N GLY A 380 20.78 -9.55 13.94
CA GLY A 380 21.24 -8.59 12.93
C GLY A 380 20.72 -8.89 11.53
N ILE A 381 21.47 -8.44 10.54
CA ILE A 381 21.10 -8.58 9.12
C ILE A 381 20.99 -10.06 8.70
N GLU A 382 21.79 -10.95 9.29
CA GLU A 382 21.75 -12.39 8.95
C GLU A 382 20.42 -13.02 9.36
N ALA A 383 19.91 -12.70 10.56
CA ALA A 383 18.60 -13.19 11.01
C ALA A 383 17.48 -12.62 10.15
N LEU A 384 17.57 -11.35 9.75
CA LEU A 384 16.61 -10.73 8.85
C LEU A 384 16.61 -11.42 7.47
N VAL A 385 17.76 -11.66 6.89
CA VAL A 385 17.91 -12.37 5.60
C VAL A 385 17.35 -13.79 5.71
N ALA A 386 17.64 -14.53 6.79
CA ALA A 386 17.11 -15.87 7.01
C ALA A 386 15.57 -15.87 7.11
N LEU A 387 14.98 -14.93 7.87
CA LEU A 387 13.55 -14.75 7.99
C LEU A 387 12.89 -14.50 6.62
N LEU A 388 13.43 -13.53 5.87
CA LEU A 388 12.90 -13.14 4.56
C LEU A 388 13.11 -14.23 3.50
N SER A 389 14.17 -15.04 3.62
CA SER A 389 14.39 -16.23 2.77
C SER A 389 13.32 -17.28 3.02
N GLY A 390 13.03 -17.58 4.27
CA GLY A 390 11.94 -18.50 4.64
C GLY A 390 10.59 -18.03 4.11
N LEU A 391 10.28 -16.75 4.29
CA LEU A 391 9.06 -16.15 3.74
C LEU A 391 8.99 -16.27 2.21
N ALA A 392 10.10 -15.98 1.51
CA ALA A 392 10.16 -16.04 0.05
C ALA A 392 9.94 -17.48 -0.46
N VAL A 393 10.50 -18.48 0.20
CA VAL A 393 10.29 -19.90 -0.14
C VAL A 393 8.81 -20.27 0.01
N VAL A 394 8.20 -19.91 1.15
CA VAL A 394 6.77 -20.18 1.40
C VAL A 394 5.90 -19.47 0.37
N TRP A 395 6.20 -18.21 0.08
CA TRP A 395 5.45 -17.43 -0.91
C TRP A 395 5.56 -18.02 -2.31
N LEU A 396 6.77 -18.32 -2.78
CA LEU A 396 6.99 -18.94 -4.09
C LEU A 396 6.35 -20.33 -4.17
N ALA A 397 6.45 -21.14 -3.13
CA ALA A 397 5.81 -22.46 -3.06
C ALA A 397 4.27 -22.33 -3.13
N GLY A 398 3.69 -21.36 -2.44
CA GLY A 398 2.26 -21.05 -2.51
C GLY A 398 1.82 -20.67 -3.92
N VAL A 399 2.53 -19.73 -4.55
CA VAL A 399 2.25 -19.32 -5.94
C VAL A 399 2.42 -20.49 -6.91
N TRP A 400 3.47 -21.29 -6.75
CA TRP A 400 3.75 -22.45 -7.61
C TRP A 400 2.71 -23.55 -7.46
N ARG A 401 2.32 -23.91 -6.23
CA ARG A 401 1.29 -24.95 -5.96
C ARG A 401 -0.05 -24.55 -6.55
N TYR A 402 -0.43 -23.28 -6.35
CA TYR A 402 -1.65 -22.73 -6.91
C TYR A 402 -1.64 -22.70 -8.45
N ALA A 403 -0.45 -22.54 -9.01
CA ALA A 403 -0.21 -22.51 -10.44
C ALA A 403 -0.46 -23.85 -11.15
N ARG A 404 -0.50 -24.98 -10.44
CA ARG A 404 -0.76 -26.32 -10.97
C ARG A 404 -2.25 -26.70 -10.98
N ALA A 405 -3.13 -25.88 -10.38
CA ALA A 405 -4.56 -26.14 -10.45
C ALA A 405 -5.04 -26.01 -11.91
N PRO A 406 -5.84 -26.98 -12.41
CA PRO A 406 -6.29 -26.98 -13.82
C PRO A 406 -7.07 -25.70 -14.15
N VAL A 407 -6.94 -25.23 -15.40
CA VAL A 407 -7.54 -24.00 -15.94
C VAL A 407 -9.07 -23.94 -15.81
N GLY A 408 -9.75 -25.02 -15.45
CA GLY A 408 -11.19 -25.09 -15.18
C GLY A 408 -11.60 -24.87 -13.71
N ALA A 409 -10.65 -24.64 -12.81
CA ALA A 409 -10.92 -24.30 -11.40
C ALA A 409 -10.85 -22.77 -11.12
N PHE A 410 -10.83 -21.96 -12.19
CA PHE A 410 -10.81 -20.50 -12.15
C PHE A 410 -12.09 -19.93 -12.72
#